data_7be4378f553655264a828f6026f80ae0
#
_entry.id   7be4378f553655264a828f6026f80ae0
#
_cell.length_a   1.000
_cell.length_b   1.000
_cell.length_c   1.000
_cell.angle_alpha   90.00
_cell.angle_beta   90.00
_cell.angle_gamma   90.00
#
_symmetry.space_group_name_H-M   'P 1'
#
loop_
_entity.id
_entity.type
_entity.pdbx_description
1 polymer ?
#
loop_
_entity_poly.entity_id
_entity_poly.type
_entity_poly.pdbx_seq_one_letter_code
_entity_poly.pdbx_strand_id
1 'polypeptide(L)'
;MMRSLWTAASGMMSQQTSVDTIANNLANVNTVGYKQEQTQFKSLLYQNLQAKTTSANGENKPVGAQVGLGSRVSAVTSIYTQGALNATDSTTDFAINGDGFFAVRNTNTDETVYK
;
A
#
# COMPACT_ATOMS: atom_id res chain seq x y z
N MET A 1 13.59 19.32 18.25
CA MET A 1 14.08 19.75 16.92
C MET A 1 14.45 18.55 16.07
N MET A 2 15.43 17.74 16.46
CA MET A 2 15.87 16.58 15.66
C MET A 2 14.75 15.56 15.39
N ARG A 3 13.88 15.30 16.36
CA ARG A 3 12.76 14.36 16.22
C ARG A 3 11.78 14.78 15.14
N SER A 4 11.43 16.07 15.07
CA SER A 4 10.51 16.59 14.05
C SER A 4 11.08 16.44 12.64
N LEU A 5 12.38 16.62 12.46
CA LEU A 5 13.07 16.39 11.20
C LEU A 5 13.05 14.91 10.79
N TRP A 6 13.26 14.00 11.73
CA TRP A 6 13.18 12.55 11.47
C TRP A 6 11.76 12.13 11.08
N THR A 7 10.75 12.66 11.78
CA THR A 7 9.34 12.39 11.45
C THR A 7 8.99 12.92 10.06
N ALA A 8 9.43 14.14 9.75
CA ALA A 8 9.23 14.74 8.42
C ALA A 8 9.93 13.94 7.33
N ALA A 9 11.18 13.51 7.56
CA ALA A 9 11.94 12.69 6.62
C ALA A 9 11.23 11.36 6.33
N SER A 10 10.71 10.67 7.36
CA SER A 10 9.96 9.42 7.18
C SER A 10 8.69 9.62 6.34
N GLY A 11 8.00 10.74 6.54
CA GLY A 11 6.84 11.12 5.74
C GLY A 11 7.20 11.37 4.27
N MET A 12 8.27 12.11 4.01
CA MET A 12 8.74 12.37 2.65
C MET A 12 9.16 11.09 1.93
N MET A 13 9.89 10.19 2.57
CA MET A 13 10.25 8.88 1.99
C MET A 13 9.03 8.04 1.67
N SER A 14 8.02 8.04 2.54
CA SER A 14 6.76 7.34 2.31
C SER A 14 6.01 7.92 1.11
N GLN A 15 5.96 9.24 0.99
CA GLN A 15 5.33 9.91 -0.15
C GLN A 15 6.09 9.67 -1.45
N GLN A 16 7.42 9.63 -1.43
CA GLN A 16 8.21 9.26 -2.60
C GLN A 16 7.83 7.87 -3.11
N THR A 17 7.75 6.88 -2.25
CA THR A 17 7.31 5.52 -2.63
C THR A 17 5.90 5.53 -3.23
N SER A 18 4.99 6.35 -2.69
CA SER A 18 3.64 6.50 -3.24
C SER A 18 3.67 7.07 -4.66
N VAL A 19 4.47 8.10 -4.89
CA VAL A 19 4.65 8.72 -6.23
C VAL A 19 5.27 7.72 -7.20
N ASP A 20 6.26 6.94 -6.77
CA ASP A 20 6.90 5.90 -7.59
C ASP A 20 5.87 4.83 -8.01
N THR A 21 5.00 4.41 -7.11
CA THR A 21 3.92 3.46 -7.41
C THR A 21 2.92 4.05 -8.42
N ILE A 22 2.52 5.30 -8.24
CA ILE A 22 1.62 6.00 -9.17
C ILE A 22 2.28 6.14 -10.56
N ALA A 23 3.56 6.48 -10.60
CA ALA A 23 4.32 6.60 -11.84
C ALA A 23 4.39 5.26 -12.58
N ASN A 24 4.60 4.16 -11.87
CA ASN A 24 4.58 2.81 -12.43
C ASN A 24 3.19 2.45 -12.99
N ASN A 25 2.13 2.74 -12.25
CA ASN A 25 0.75 2.53 -12.72
C ASN A 25 0.47 3.35 -14.01
N LEU A 26 0.91 4.59 -14.05
CA LEU A 26 0.73 5.46 -15.22
C LEU A 26 1.54 4.97 -16.42
N ALA A 27 2.76 4.52 -16.21
CA ALA A 27 3.59 3.96 -17.27
C ALA A 27 2.96 2.70 -17.90
N ASN A 28 2.22 1.93 -17.12
CA ASN A 28 1.58 0.69 -17.54
C ASN A 28 0.09 0.86 -17.87
N VAL A 29 -0.41 2.08 -18.06
CA VAL A 29 -1.83 2.33 -18.33
C VAL A 29 -2.35 1.61 -19.60
N ASN A 30 -1.48 1.42 -20.59
CA ASN A 30 -1.80 0.71 -21.83
C ASN A 30 -1.34 -0.77 -21.83
N THR A 31 -0.79 -1.25 -20.73
CA THR A 31 -0.35 -2.65 -20.63
C THR A 31 -1.55 -3.55 -20.39
N VAL A 32 -1.77 -4.52 -21.29
CA VAL A 32 -2.86 -5.49 -21.18
C VAL A 32 -2.63 -6.41 -19.99
N GLY A 33 -3.67 -6.60 -19.17
CA GLY A 33 -3.62 -7.47 -18.00
C GLY A 33 -2.79 -6.90 -16.82
N TYR A 34 -2.43 -5.63 -16.87
CA TYR A 34 -1.73 -4.98 -15.76
C TYR A 34 -2.65 -4.87 -14.52
N LYS A 35 -2.09 -5.19 -13.37
CA LYS A 35 -2.76 -5.04 -12.07
C LYS A 35 -2.24 -3.78 -11.39
N GLN A 36 -3.14 -2.82 -11.17
CA GLN A 36 -2.80 -1.58 -10.48
C GLN A 36 -2.28 -1.86 -9.09
N GLU A 37 -1.18 -1.22 -8.73
CA GLU A 37 -0.59 -1.31 -7.41
C GLU A 37 -0.98 -0.12 -6.54
N GLN A 38 -1.16 -0.37 -5.26
CA GLN A 38 -1.45 0.65 -4.26
C GLN A 38 -0.50 0.53 -3.08
N THR A 39 0.09 1.64 -2.68
CA THR A 39 0.94 1.73 -1.51
C THR A 39 0.10 1.86 -0.25
N GLN A 40 0.38 1.02 0.74
CA GLN A 40 -0.24 1.07 2.05
C GLN A 40 0.75 1.58 3.09
N PHE A 41 0.28 2.48 3.94
CA PHE A 41 1.08 3.10 4.98
C PHE A 41 0.70 2.57 6.35
N LYS A 42 1.69 2.57 7.25
CA LYS A 42 1.52 2.25 8.66
C LYS A 42 2.17 3.34 9.50
N SER A 43 1.47 3.77 10.55
CA SER A 43 2.05 4.66 11.55
C SER A 43 3.14 3.92 12.35
N LEU A 44 4.19 4.64 12.71
CA LEU A 44 5.15 4.18 13.68
C LEU A 44 4.60 4.30 15.10
N LEU A 45 5.35 3.78 16.07
CA LEU A 45 4.95 3.83 17.46
C LEU A 45 4.74 5.26 17.94
N TYR A 46 3.84 5.41 18.89
CA TYR A 46 3.62 6.68 19.58
C TYR A 46 4.45 6.73 20.85
N GLN A 47 5.06 7.86 21.11
CA GLN A 47 5.75 8.12 22.35
C GLN A 47 4.82 8.85 23.31
N ASN A 48 4.65 8.31 24.51
CA ASN A 48 3.91 8.96 25.58
C ASN A 48 4.80 10.05 26.22
N LEU A 49 4.43 11.30 26.07
CA LEU A 49 5.05 12.44 26.76
C LEU A 49 4.46 12.62 28.16
N GLN A 50 3.16 12.35 28.30
CA GLN A 50 2.44 12.42 29.53
C GLN A 50 1.45 11.27 29.64
N ALA A 51 1.60 10.44 30.67
CA ALA A 51 0.66 9.38 30.98
C ALA A 51 -0.59 9.96 31.67
N LYS A 52 -1.72 9.31 31.48
CA LYS A 52 -2.92 9.59 32.28
C LYS A 52 -2.62 9.12 33.70
N THR A 53 -2.63 10.04 34.65
CA THR A 53 -2.40 9.75 36.07
C THR A 53 -3.52 10.31 36.91
N THR A 54 -3.74 9.70 38.07
CA THR A 54 -4.64 10.23 39.08
C THR A 54 -3.84 11.17 39.98
N SER A 55 -4.37 12.38 40.25
CA SER A 55 -3.78 13.29 41.20
C SER A 55 -3.83 12.71 42.63
N ALA A 56 -2.94 13.16 43.51
CA ALA A 56 -2.95 12.78 44.91
C ALA A 56 -4.28 13.11 45.63
N ASN A 57 -5.08 14.02 45.08
CA ASN A 57 -6.42 14.42 45.59
C ASN A 57 -7.54 13.54 44.98
N GLY A 58 -7.25 12.45 44.26
CA GLY A 58 -8.25 11.55 43.68
C GLY A 58 -8.90 12.08 42.40
N GLU A 59 -8.50 13.22 41.87
CA GLU A 59 -8.95 13.70 40.56
C GLU A 59 -8.18 13.06 39.44
N ASN A 60 -8.92 12.47 38.51
CA ASN A 60 -8.33 11.90 37.29
C ASN A 60 -7.91 13.01 36.33
N LYS A 61 -6.66 13.01 35.88
CA LYS A 61 -6.21 13.79 34.73
C LYS A 61 -6.49 12.97 33.45
N PRO A 62 -7.61 13.23 32.75
CA PRO A 62 -8.04 12.39 31.63
C PRO A 62 -7.20 12.61 30.37
N VAL A 63 -6.38 13.66 30.33
CA VAL A 63 -5.65 14.06 29.12
C VAL A 63 -4.21 13.56 29.20
N GLY A 64 -3.87 12.63 28.31
CA GLY A 64 -2.50 12.24 28.04
C GLY A 64 -1.97 12.95 26.79
N ALA A 65 -0.67 13.15 26.69
CA ALA A 65 0.01 13.66 25.51
C ALA A 65 0.83 12.54 24.87
N GLN A 66 0.52 12.24 23.61
CA GLN A 66 1.24 11.27 22.80
C GLN A 66 1.70 11.91 21.49
N VAL A 67 2.91 11.60 21.06
CA VAL A 67 3.46 12.07 19.80
C VAL A 67 3.86 10.88 18.95
N GLY A 68 3.38 10.86 17.68
CA GLY A 68 3.75 9.86 16.70
C GLY A 68 5.18 10.05 16.19
N LEU A 69 5.87 8.97 15.90
CA LEU A 69 7.26 8.98 15.41
C LEU A 69 7.36 8.98 13.88
N GLY A 70 6.25 9.08 13.17
CA GLY A 70 6.20 9.13 11.72
C GLY A 70 5.42 7.99 11.09
N SER A 71 5.63 7.78 9.81
CA SER A 71 4.99 6.75 9.00
C SER A 71 6.02 5.92 8.24
N ARG A 72 5.63 4.72 7.85
CA ARG A 72 6.40 3.88 6.95
C ARG A 72 5.48 3.19 5.94
N VAL A 73 6.03 2.81 4.82
CA VAL A 73 5.36 1.93 3.86
C VAL A 73 5.22 0.55 4.50
N SER A 74 4.01 0.03 4.53
CA SER A 74 3.71 -1.31 5.05
C SER A 74 3.80 -2.35 3.96
N ALA A 75 3.16 -2.09 2.83
CA ALA A 75 3.13 -2.97 1.68
C ALA A 75 2.76 -2.19 0.41
N VAL A 76 3.10 -2.76 -0.72
CA VAL A 76 2.53 -2.40 -2.02
C VAL A 76 1.70 -3.59 -2.46
N THR A 77 0.39 -3.38 -2.64
CA THR A 77 -0.55 -4.45 -2.94
C THR A 77 -1.20 -4.23 -4.29
N SER A 78 -1.42 -5.30 -5.03
CA SER A 78 -2.12 -5.26 -6.31
C SER A 78 -3.63 -5.26 -6.09
N ILE A 79 -4.34 -4.48 -6.90
CA ILE A 79 -5.80 -4.40 -6.91
C ILE A 79 -6.33 -5.26 -8.06
N TYR A 80 -7.21 -6.21 -7.74
CA TYR A 80 -7.75 -7.19 -8.69
C TYR A 80 -9.16 -6.84 -9.17
N THR A 81 -9.49 -5.57 -9.27
CA THR A 81 -10.76 -5.15 -9.88
C THR A 81 -10.74 -5.40 -11.38
N GLN A 82 -11.89 -5.84 -11.91
CA GLN A 82 -12.04 -6.05 -13.35
C GLN A 82 -11.99 -4.72 -14.10
N GLY A 83 -11.12 -4.66 -15.13
CA GLY A 83 -11.08 -3.55 -16.07
C GLY A 83 -12.11 -3.68 -17.21
N ALA A 84 -12.16 -2.66 -18.05
CA ALA A 84 -12.97 -2.71 -19.27
C ALA A 84 -12.40 -3.76 -20.24
N LEU A 85 -13.29 -4.55 -20.81
CA LEU A 85 -12.94 -5.51 -21.86
C LEU A 85 -12.92 -4.78 -23.21
N ASN A 86 -11.79 -4.86 -23.92
CA ASN A 86 -11.65 -4.34 -25.26
C ASN A 86 -11.82 -5.46 -26.28
N ALA A 87 -12.67 -5.23 -27.27
CA ALA A 87 -12.80 -6.14 -28.40
C ALA A 87 -11.57 -5.99 -29.31
N THR A 88 -10.94 -7.12 -29.65
CA THR A 88 -9.84 -7.21 -30.61
C THR A 88 -10.23 -8.10 -31.77
N ASP A 89 -9.63 -7.90 -32.94
CA ASP A 89 -9.88 -8.73 -34.13
C ASP A 89 -9.05 -10.03 -34.15
N SER A 90 -8.30 -10.29 -33.09
CA SER A 90 -7.46 -11.46 -32.96
C SER A 90 -8.25 -12.64 -32.37
N THR A 91 -8.15 -13.80 -33.01
CA THR A 91 -8.81 -15.04 -32.55
C THR A 91 -8.10 -15.70 -31.35
N THR A 92 -6.90 -15.23 -31.00
CA THR A 92 -6.08 -15.78 -29.91
C THR A 92 -6.13 -14.96 -28.62
N ASP A 93 -6.84 -13.82 -28.65
CA ASP A 93 -6.98 -12.96 -27.48
C ASP A 93 -8.13 -13.46 -26.61
N PHE A 94 -7.83 -13.80 -25.38
CA PHE A 94 -8.80 -14.28 -24.42
C PHE A 94 -8.87 -13.36 -23.21
N ALA A 95 -10.08 -13.11 -22.73
CA ALA A 95 -10.31 -12.37 -21.51
C ALA A 95 -11.32 -13.11 -20.62
N ILE A 96 -11.09 -13.10 -19.31
CA ILE A 96 -12.04 -13.63 -18.34
C ILE A 96 -13.01 -12.51 -17.97
N ASN A 97 -14.30 -12.76 -18.14
CA ASN A 97 -15.36 -11.89 -17.66
C ASN A 97 -15.88 -12.45 -16.34
N GLY A 98 -15.44 -11.85 -15.23
CA GLY A 98 -15.75 -12.31 -13.88
C GLY A 98 -14.49 -12.56 -13.06
N ASP A 99 -14.66 -13.18 -11.90
CA ASP A 99 -13.57 -13.49 -10.99
C ASP A 99 -12.84 -14.76 -11.42
N GLY A 100 -11.54 -14.67 -11.65
CA GLY A 100 -10.73 -15.81 -12.02
C GLY A 100 -9.34 -15.43 -12.53
N PHE A 101 -8.49 -16.44 -12.69
CA PHE A 101 -7.14 -16.30 -13.22
C PHE A 101 -6.87 -17.40 -14.24
N PHE A 102 -6.03 -17.10 -15.22
CA PHE A 102 -5.49 -18.11 -16.11
C PHE A 102 -4.40 -18.91 -15.39
N ALA A 103 -4.53 -20.24 -15.41
CA ALA A 103 -3.47 -21.12 -14.96
C ALA A 103 -2.50 -21.35 -16.11
N VAL A 104 -1.27 -20.87 -15.98
CA VAL A 104 -0.21 -21.04 -16.98
C VAL A 104 0.88 -21.94 -16.40
N ARG A 105 1.19 -23.00 -17.10
CA ARG A 105 2.28 -23.92 -16.71
C ARG A 105 3.58 -23.47 -17.36
N ASN A 106 4.58 -23.23 -16.52
CA ASN A 106 5.93 -22.96 -17.01
C ASN A 106 6.59 -24.28 -17.40
N THR A 107 6.92 -24.42 -18.67
CA THR A 107 7.54 -25.66 -19.22
C THR A 107 8.96 -25.92 -18.71
N ASN A 108 9.64 -24.88 -18.21
CA ASN A 108 11.02 -25.02 -17.72
C ASN A 108 11.11 -25.44 -16.25
N THR A 109 10.17 -25.00 -15.42
CA THR A 109 10.18 -25.28 -13.97
C THR A 109 9.05 -26.19 -13.53
N ASP A 110 8.15 -26.56 -14.45
CA ASP A 110 6.95 -27.37 -14.19
C ASP A 110 6.02 -26.77 -13.13
N GLU A 111 6.15 -25.47 -12.89
CA GLU A 111 5.39 -24.70 -11.90
C GLU A 111 4.16 -24.06 -12.55
N THR A 112 3.01 -24.15 -11.88
CA THR A 112 1.78 -23.50 -12.32
C THR A 112 1.70 -22.11 -11.75
N VAL A 113 1.67 -21.11 -12.64
CA VAL A 113 1.53 -19.69 -12.28
C VAL A 113 0.14 -19.22 -12.67
N TYR A 114 -0.51 -18.49 -11.77
CA TYR A 114 -1.81 -17.89 -12.04
C TYR A 114 -1.63 -16.44 -12.48
N LYS A 115 -2.22 -16.08 -13.62
CA LYS A 115 -2.16 -14.73 -14.18
C LYS A 115 -3.54 -14.16 -14.45
#